data_bac299cfa50dd607d89e8b65d53b3147
#
_entry.id   bac299cfa50dd607d89e8b65d53b3147
#
_cell.length_a   1.000
_cell.length_b   1.000
_cell.length_c   1.000
_cell.angle_alpha   90.00
_cell.angle_beta   90.00
_cell.angle_gamma   90.00
#
_symmetry.space_group_name_H-M   'P 1'
#
loop_
_entity.id
_entity.type
_entity.pdbx_description
1 polymer ?
#
loop_
_entity_poly.entity_id
_entity_poly.type
_entity_poly.pdbx_seq_one_letter_code
_entity_poly.pdbx_strand_id
1 'polypeptide(L)'
;VATLSRTQPSDSLVAVVSGGASGIGAAAAAALIARGVRVAALDLDSGQVAAPAVGIACDVSDDASVRAAVDEVVARFGRIDIVVNNAGIAAQGDVSANDDDEWRRVLDVNVIGMVRLARAALPHLRKSPAAAIVNTCSSFALTGVPRRVLYSTSKGAVHAMTLAMAADHVREGIRVNAVAPGAVDTPWIQRMLARTPDPEAARDALNDRHPLGRTARPEEVGEAIAYLATPASSATTGTVLSVDGGIHTLRL
;
A
#
# COMPACT_ATOMS: atom_id res chain seq x y z
N VAL A 1 -21.99 29.48 15.21
CA VAL A 1 -22.22 28.44 14.22
C VAL A 1 -21.20 28.69 13.13
N ALA A 2 -20.09 27.94 13.11
CA ALA A 2 -19.08 28.06 12.06
C ALA A 2 -19.65 27.47 10.77
N THR A 3 -19.78 28.29 9.75
CA THR A 3 -20.15 27.90 8.39
C THR A 3 -19.06 26.99 7.85
N LEU A 4 -19.38 25.71 7.65
CA LEU A 4 -18.51 24.80 6.91
C LEU A 4 -18.35 25.34 5.48
N SER A 5 -17.20 25.94 5.20
CA SER A 5 -16.82 26.36 3.85
C SER A 5 -16.85 25.12 2.94
N ARG A 6 -17.69 25.12 1.91
CA ARG A 6 -17.64 24.13 0.83
C ARG A 6 -16.31 24.34 0.11
N THR A 7 -15.32 23.48 0.38
CA THR A 7 -14.07 23.43 -0.37
C THR A 7 -14.40 23.31 -1.86
N GLN A 8 -13.81 24.18 -2.67
CA GLN A 8 -13.91 24.09 -4.12
C GLN A 8 -13.26 22.79 -4.60
N PRO A 9 -13.72 22.13 -5.67
CA PRO A 9 -13.10 20.89 -6.18
C PRO A 9 -11.59 21.01 -6.47
N SER A 10 -11.09 22.23 -6.71
CA SER A 10 -9.66 22.54 -6.90
C SER A 10 -8.82 22.39 -5.63
N ASP A 11 -9.43 22.46 -4.43
CA ASP A 11 -8.71 22.44 -3.14
C ASP A 11 -8.58 21.02 -2.55
N SER A 12 -9.25 20.03 -3.13
CA SER A 12 -9.16 18.64 -2.67
C SER A 12 -7.79 18.03 -2.96
N LEU A 13 -7.22 17.34 -1.97
CA LEU A 13 -5.99 16.57 -2.15
C LEU A 13 -6.16 15.49 -3.22
N VAL A 14 -5.07 15.12 -3.87
CA VAL A 14 -5.02 14.08 -4.88
C VAL A 14 -4.10 12.96 -4.42
N ALA A 15 -4.61 11.73 -4.41
CA ALA A 15 -3.84 10.53 -4.09
C ALA A 15 -3.63 9.65 -5.32
N VAL A 16 -2.46 9.06 -5.39
CA VAL A 16 -2.11 7.98 -6.32
C VAL A 16 -1.98 6.69 -5.52
N VAL A 17 -2.73 5.64 -5.89
CA VAL A 17 -2.73 4.35 -5.21
C VAL A 17 -2.33 3.26 -6.19
N SER A 18 -1.17 2.63 -6.03
CA SER A 18 -0.74 1.50 -6.86
C SER A 18 -1.37 0.19 -6.39
N GLY A 19 -1.73 -0.71 -7.33
CA GLY A 19 -2.52 -1.91 -7.06
C GLY A 19 -3.92 -1.55 -6.58
N GLY A 20 -4.50 -0.48 -7.14
CA GLY A 20 -5.74 0.14 -6.67
C GLY A 20 -7.04 -0.51 -7.14
N ALA A 21 -6.97 -1.52 -8.02
CA ALA A 21 -8.16 -2.17 -8.56
C ALA A 21 -8.79 -3.21 -7.62
N SER A 22 -8.06 -3.68 -6.60
CA SER A 22 -8.58 -4.74 -5.72
C SER A 22 -7.98 -4.72 -4.31
N GLY A 23 -8.58 -5.49 -3.40
CA GLY A 23 -8.04 -5.77 -2.06
C GLY A 23 -7.73 -4.51 -1.25
N ILE A 24 -6.53 -4.46 -0.66
CA ILE A 24 -6.09 -3.34 0.20
C ILE A 24 -6.06 -2.01 -0.57
N GLY A 25 -5.59 -2.03 -1.84
CA GLY A 25 -5.50 -0.82 -2.65
C GLY A 25 -6.85 -0.21 -2.95
N ALA A 26 -7.84 -1.02 -3.33
CA ALA A 26 -9.22 -0.56 -3.53
C ALA A 26 -9.86 -0.04 -2.24
N ALA A 27 -9.61 -0.72 -1.11
CA ALA A 27 -10.10 -0.26 0.19
C ALA A 27 -9.44 1.06 0.63
N ALA A 28 -8.14 1.23 0.37
CA ALA A 28 -7.43 2.50 0.62
C ALA A 28 -7.98 3.64 -0.25
N ALA A 29 -8.25 3.36 -1.53
CA ALA A 29 -8.88 4.32 -2.43
C ALA A 29 -10.25 4.76 -1.89
N ALA A 30 -11.10 3.81 -1.49
CA ALA A 30 -12.41 4.10 -0.92
C ALA A 30 -12.31 4.93 0.37
N ALA A 31 -11.40 4.58 1.28
CA ALA A 31 -11.20 5.30 2.54
C ALA A 31 -10.67 6.72 2.33
N LEU A 32 -9.82 6.95 1.33
CA LEU A 32 -9.36 8.28 0.94
C LEU A 32 -10.47 9.12 0.33
N ILE A 33 -11.27 8.53 -0.57
CA ILE A 33 -12.43 9.19 -1.18
C ILE A 33 -13.45 9.62 -0.13
N ALA A 34 -13.73 8.76 0.86
CA ALA A 34 -14.62 9.10 1.97
C ALA A 34 -14.15 10.32 2.79
N ARG A 35 -12.85 10.65 2.71
CA ARG A 35 -12.23 11.84 3.31
C ARG A 35 -12.12 13.04 2.36
N GLY A 36 -12.76 12.96 1.21
CA GLY A 36 -12.77 14.05 0.21
C GLY A 36 -11.49 14.13 -0.65
N VAL A 37 -10.66 13.10 -0.64
CA VAL A 37 -9.46 13.01 -1.49
C VAL A 37 -9.87 12.48 -2.87
N ARG A 38 -9.40 13.11 -3.95
CA ARG A 38 -9.55 12.58 -5.31
C ARG A 38 -8.49 11.49 -5.53
N VAL A 39 -8.86 10.35 -6.10
CA VAL A 39 -7.98 9.20 -6.21
C VAL A 39 -7.77 8.77 -7.65
N ALA A 40 -6.50 8.67 -8.05
CA ALA A 40 -6.06 7.90 -9.21
C ALA A 40 -5.57 6.53 -8.74
N ALA A 41 -6.20 5.46 -9.21
CA ALA A 41 -5.85 4.09 -8.90
C ALA A 41 -5.06 3.50 -10.07
N LEU A 42 -3.78 3.22 -9.83
CA LEU A 42 -2.88 2.61 -10.81
C LEU A 42 -2.96 1.10 -10.70
N ASP A 43 -3.22 0.40 -11.79
CA ASP A 43 -3.25 -1.06 -11.83
C ASP A 43 -2.93 -1.58 -13.24
N LEU A 44 -2.52 -2.83 -13.34
CA LEU A 44 -2.40 -3.52 -14.63
C LEU A 44 -3.77 -3.60 -15.34
N ASP A 45 -4.82 -3.85 -14.57
CA ASP A 45 -6.21 -3.88 -15.04
C ASP A 45 -6.99 -2.67 -14.49
N SER A 46 -6.74 -1.52 -15.07
CA SER A 46 -7.39 -0.26 -14.67
C SER A 46 -8.91 -0.24 -14.90
N GLY A 47 -9.43 -1.13 -15.75
CA GLY A 47 -10.87 -1.28 -16.00
C GLY A 47 -11.66 -1.84 -14.80
N GLN A 48 -10.99 -2.46 -13.84
CA GLN A 48 -11.59 -2.98 -12.61
C GLN A 48 -11.71 -1.92 -11.50
N VAL A 49 -11.17 -0.72 -11.69
CA VAL A 49 -11.21 0.33 -10.69
C VAL A 49 -12.62 0.87 -10.54
N ALA A 50 -13.16 0.81 -9.32
CA ALA A 50 -14.51 1.30 -9.02
C ALA A 50 -14.55 2.84 -8.94
N ALA A 51 -15.56 3.42 -9.57
CA ALA A 51 -15.85 4.85 -9.42
C ALA A 51 -16.16 5.20 -7.95
N PRO A 52 -15.83 6.41 -7.48
CA PRO A 52 -15.35 7.58 -8.25
C PRO A 52 -13.83 7.66 -8.41
N ALA A 53 -13.06 6.63 -8.04
CA ALA A 53 -11.63 6.58 -8.36
C ALA A 53 -11.43 6.52 -9.89
N VAL A 54 -10.35 7.14 -10.37
CA VAL A 54 -9.98 7.09 -11.79
C VAL A 54 -8.93 6.01 -11.99
N GLY A 55 -9.27 4.97 -12.77
CA GLY A 55 -8.33 3.91 -13.14
C GLY A 55 -7.34 4.39 -14.21
N ILE A 56 -6.06 4.12 -13.99
CA ILE A 56 -4.98 4.39 -14.93
C ILE A 56 -4.14 3.12 -15.06
N ALA A 57 -3.91 2.67 -16.28
CA ALA A 57 -3.08 1.48 -16.53
C ALA A 57 -1.61 1.77 -16.15
N CYS A 58 -1.03 0.89 -15.34
CA CYS A 58 0.34 1.05 -14.88
C CYS A 58 0.95 -0.28 -14.46
N ASP A 59 2.10 -0.60 -15.02
CA ASP A 59 2.99 -1.65 -14.52
C ASP A 59 4.09 -1.00 -13.68
N VAL A 60 4.10 -1.26 -12.37
CA VAL A 60 5.11 -0.69 -11.46
C VAL A 60 6.52 -1.28 -11.70
N SER A 61 6.63 -2.40 -12.40
CA SER A 61 7.91 -2.98 -12.80
C SER A 61 8.53 -2.30 -14.03
N ASP A 62 7.78 -1.45 -14.72
CA ASP A 62 8.26 -0.65 -15.87
C ASP A 62 8.31 0.86 -15.53
N ASP A 63 9.53 1.43 -15.56
CA ASP A 63 9.74 2.85 -15.24
C ASP A 63 9.04 3.80 -16.25
N ALA A 64 8.95 3.42 -17.53
CA ALA A 64 8.26 4.23 -18.53
C ALA A 64 6.75 4.24 -18.29
N SER A 65 6.17 3.08 -17.95
CA SER A 65 4.77 2.94 -17.55
C SER A 65 4.43 3.80 -16.32
N VAL A 66 5.29 3.75 -15.29
CA VAL A 66 5.10 4.55 -14.07
C VAL A 66 5.13 6.05 -14.38
N ARG A 67 6.11 6.53 -15.17
CA ARG A 67 6.17 7.95 -15.54
C ARG A 67 4.95 8.39 -16.34
N ALA A 68 4.55 7.63 -17.33
CA ALA A 68 3.37 7.93 -18.12
C ALA A 68 2.08 8.00 -17.26
N ALA A 69 1.94 7.08 -16.31
CA ALA A 69 0.82 7.10 -15.39
C ALA A 69 0.83 8.33 -14.47
N VAL A 70 2.01 8.72 -13.93
CA VAL A 70 2.14 9.94 -13.11
C VAL A 70 1.84 11.20 -13.94
N ASP A 71 2.33 11.29 -15.18
CA ASP A 71 2.04 12.40 -16.08
C ASP A 71 0.54 12.49 -16.38
N GLU A 72 -0.14 11.36 -16.60
CA GLU A 72 -1.59 11.31 -16.78
C GLU A 72 -2.35 11.79 -15.53
N VAL A 73 -1.91 11.39 -14.33
CA VAL A 73 -2.50 11.90 -13.07
C VAL A 73 -2.35 13.42 -13.01
N VAL A 74 -1.18 13.94 -13.30
CA VAL A 74 -0.93 15.39 -13.25
C VAL A 74 -1.75 16.12 -14.30
N ALA A 75 -1.87 15.59 -15.52
CA ALA A 75 -2.70 16.17 -16.56
C ALA A 75 -4.19 16.22 -16.17
N ARG A 76 -4.71 15.18 -15.50
CA ARG A 76 -6.12 15.10 -15.09
C ARG A 76 -6.46 15.88 -13.82
N PHE A 77 -5.56 15.90 -12.86
CA PHE A 77 -5.85 16.42 -11.51
C PHE A 77 -5.07 17.68 -11.15
N GLY A 78 -4.00 18.01 -11.91
CA GLY A 78 -3.16 19.19 -11.71
C GLY A 78 -2.13 19.08 -10.58
N ARG A 79 -2.20 18.03 -9.76
CA ARG A 79 -1.34 17.86 -8.57
C ARG A 79 -1.28 16.40 -8.11
N ILE A 80 -0.29 16.10 -7.27
CA ILE A 80 -0.23 14.87 -6.46
C ILE A 80 0.20 15.28 -5.04
N ASP A 81 -0.57 14.86 -4.04
CA ASP A 81 -0.34 15.13 -2.63
C ASP A 81 -0.01 13.87 -1.83
N ILE A 82 -0.54 12.75 -2.26
CA ILE A 82 -0.46 11.48 -1.55
C ILE A 82 -0.02 10.38 -2.53
N VAL A 83 0.94 9.56 -2.10
CA VAL A 83 1.30 8.32 -2.77
C VAL A 83 1.07 7.15 -1.83
N VAL A 84 0.28 6.17 -2.28
CA VAL A 84 0.10 4.88 -1.60
C VAL A 84 0.77 3.81 -2.45
N ASN A 85 1.93 3.37 -2.01
CA ASN A 85 2.68 2.27 -2.58
C ASN A 85 2.11 0.94 -2.07
N ASN A 86 1.16 0.35 -2.81
CA ASN A 86 0.48 -0.86 -2.37
C ASN A 86 0.66 -2.04 -3.33
N ALA A 87 0.91 -1.82 -4.61
CA ALA A 87 1.17 -2.90 -5.56
C ALA A 87 2.27 -3.86 -5.06
N GLY A 88 2.03 -5.15 -5.19
CA GLY A 88 2.98 -6.15 -4.73
C GLY A 88 2.54 -7.56 -5.06
N ILE A 89 3.51 -8.45 -5.11
CA ILE A 89 3.33 -9.89 -5.34
C ILE A 89 3.91 -10.69 -4.19
N ALA A 90 3.34 -11.88 -3.96
CA ALA A 90 3.83 -12.78 -2.94
C ALA A 90 4.86 -13.76 -3.50
N ALA A 91 5.67 -14.32 -2.61
CA ALA A 91 6.52 -15.48 -2.85
C ALA A 91 6.41 -16.47 -1.69
N GLN A 92 6.56 -17.74 -2.00
CA GLN A 92 6.59 -18.83 -1.03
C GLN A 92 7.84 -19.66 -1.24
N GLY A 93 8.45 -20.14 -0.16
CA GLY A 93 9.61 -20.99 -0.20
C GLY A 93 10.63 -20.62 0.85
N ASP A 94 11.49 -21.58 1.16
CA ASP A 94 12.73 -21.34 1.91
C ASP A 94 13.82 -20.78 0.99
N VAL A 95 15.04 -20.65 1.49
CA VAL A 95 16.16 -20.06 0.74
C VAL A 95 16.52 -20.80 -0.55
N SER A 96 16.19 -22.09 -0.63
CA SER A 96 16.52 -22.95 -1.78
C SER A 96 15.40 -23.04 -2.83
N ALA A 97 14.19 -22.56 -2.52
CA ALA A 97 13.01 -22.80 -3.33
C ALA A 97 12.80 -21.76 -4.45
N ASN A 98 13.29 -20.54 -4.25
CA ASN A 98 13.10 -19.44 -5.19
C ASN A 98 14.38 -19.22 -6.00
N ASP A 99 14.30 -19.26 -7.32
CA ASP A 99 15.43 -18.97 -8.21
C ASP A 99 15.73 -17.46 -8.31
N ASP A 100 16.85 -17.14 -8.93
CA ASP A 100 17.29 -15.75 -9.10
C ASP A 100 16.28 -14.88 -9.87
N ASP A 101 15.55 -15.44 -10.82
CA ASP A 101 14.60 -14.68 -11.62
C ASP A 101 13.34 -14.36 -10.80
N GLU A 102 12.88 -15.28 -9.94
CA GLU A 102 11.81 -14.99 -8.99
C GLU A 102 12.25 -13.94 -7.96
N TRP A 103 13.50 -14.02 -7.46
CA TRP A 103 14.07 -12.99 -6.58
C TRP A 103 14.05 -11.62 -7.25
N ARG A 104 14.57 -11.50 -8.48
CA ARG A 104 14.58 -10.24 -9.23
C ARG A 104 13.18 -9.71 -9.44
N ARG A 105 12.25 -10.56 -9.88
CA ARG A 105 10.86 -10.16 -10.13
C ARG A 105 10.14 -9.66 -8.88
N VAL A 106 10.28 -10.35 -7.75
CA VAL A 106 9.61 -9.95 -6.50
C VAL A 106 10.20 -8.67 -5.94
N LEU A 107 11.53 -8.50 -5.96
CA LEU A 107 12.16 -7.26 -5.54
C LEU A 107 11.83 -6.10 -6.49
N ASP A 108 11.77 -6.37 -7.78
CA ASP A 108 11.45 -5.34 -8.79
C ASP A 108 10.02 -4.78 -8.57
N VAL A 109 9.04 -5.64 -8.37
CA VAL A 109 7.66 -5.20 -8.10
C VAL A 109 7.52 -4.59 -6.70
N ASN A 110 7.94 -5.34 -5.64
CA ASN A 110 7.61 -4.98 -4.26
C ASN A 110 8.46 -3.84 -3.69
N VAL A 111 9.64 -3.59 -4.24
CA VAL A 111 10.61 -2.60 -3.73
C VAL A 111 10.89 -1.54 -4.78
N ILE A 112 11.43 -1.94 -5.94
CA ILE A 112 11.85 -0.98 -6.97
C ILE A 112 10.64 -0.28 -7.58
N GLY A 113 9.49 -0.97 -7.74
CA GLY A 113 8.23 -0.37 -8.17
C GLY A 113 7.77 0.76 -7.25
N MET A 114 7.90 0.60 -5.94
CA MET A 114 7.62 1.67 -4.97
C MET A 114 8.58 2.85 -5.12
N VAL A 115 9.87 2.57 -5.36
CA VAL A 115 10.89 3.60 -5.62
C VAL A 115 10.57 4.37 -6.90
N ARG A 116 10.19 3.67 -7.99
CA ARG A 116 9.82 4.31 -9.26
C ARG A 116 8.66 5.29 -9.07
N LEU A 117 7.58 4.83 -8.42
CA LEU A 117 6.40 5.68 -8.21
C LEU A 117 6.70 6.86 -7.29
N ALA A 118 7.38 6.63 -6.16
CA ALA A 118 7.78 7.71 -5.25
C ALA A 118 8.67 8.73 -5.96
N ARG A 119 9.69 8.29 -6.72
CA ARG A 119 10.60 9.14 -7.47
C ARG A 119 9.87 9.99 -8.52
N ALA A 120 8.94 9.39 -9.28
CA ALA A 120 8.17 10.11 -10.29
C ALA A 120 7.22 11.14 -9.66
N ALA A 121 6.62 10.82 -8.51
CA ALA A 121 5.70 11.72 -7.81
C ALA A 121 6.39 12.81 -6.99
N LEU A 122 7.67 12.63 -6.60
CA LEU A 122 8.38 13.51 -5.66
C LEU A 122 8.38 14.99 -6.06
N PRO A 123 8.55 15.40 -7.35
CA PRO A 123 8.48 16.80 -7.75
C PRO A 123 7.12 17.46 -7.48
N HIS A 124 6.05 16.66 -7.45
CA HIS A 124 4.68 17.11 -7.17
C HIS A 124 4.41 17.13 -5.67
N LEU A 125 4.88 16.11 -4.93
CA LEU A 125 4.79 16.06 -3.47
C LEU A 125 5.47 17.26 -2.82
N ARG A 126 6.63 17.70 -3.32
CA ARG A 126 7.34 18.89 -2.85
C ARG A 126 6.52 20.19 -2.97
N LYS A 127 5.49 20.24 -3.80
CA LYS A 127 4.60 21.38 -3.98
C LYS A 127 3.31 21.25 -3.17
N SER A 128 3.10 20.12 -2.53
CA SER A 128 1.89 19.84 -1.77
C SER A 128 1.93 20.48 -0.37
N PRO A 129 0.84 21.08 0.11
CA PRO A 129 0.73 21.57 1.49
C PRO A 129 0.55 20.44 2.52
N ALA A 130 0.33 19.19 2.07
CA ALA A 130 0.02 18.05 2.93
C ALA A 130 0.58 16.73 2.36
N ALA A 131 1.84 16.76 1.91
CA ALA A 131 2.47 15.62 1.25
C ALA A 131 2.62 14.41 2.16
N ALA A 132 2.25 13.24 1.63
CA ALA A 132 2.42 11.96 2.32
C ALA A 132 2.73 10.81 1.37
N ILE A 133 3.59 9.90 1.81
CA ILE A 133 3.82 8.59 1.20
C ILE A 133 3.45 7.52 2.23
N VAL A 134 2.62 6.55 1.85
CA VAL A 134 2.29 5.39 2.68
C VAL A 134 2.66 4.11 1.93
N ASN A 135 3.55 3.32 2.51
CA ASN A 135 4.02 2.07 1.93
C ASN A 135 3.29 0.87 2.56
N THR A 136 2.82 -0.08 1.75
CA THR A 136 2.27 -1.34 2.24
C THR A 136 3.42 -2.32 2.51
N CYS A 137 3.83 -2.39 3.77
CA CYS A 137 4.78 -3.35 4.31
C CYS A 137 4.09 -4.71 4.56
N SER A 138 4.45 -5.40 5.63
CA SER A 138 3.81 -6.64 6.11
C SER A 138 4.30 -6.95 7.53
N SER A 139 3.48 -7.63 8.33
CA SER A 139 3.93 -8.25 9.59
C SER A 139 5.11 -9.20 9.40
N PHE A 140 5.28 -9.76 8.19
CA PHE A 140 6.41 -10.63 7.83
C PHE A 140 7.76 -9.89 7.71
N ALA A 141 7.75 -8.56 7.69
CA ALA A 141 8.96 -7.75 7.85
C ALA A 141 9.40 -7.63 9.32
N LEU A 142 8.50 -7.91 10.26
CA LEU A 142 8.66 -7.68 11.69
C LEU A 142 8.82 -8.97 12.50
N THR A 143 8.57 -10.13 11.87
CA THR A 143 8.66 -11.45 12.52
C THR A 143 9.12 -12.52 11.54
N GLY A 144 9.80 -13.54 12.04
CA GLY A 144 10.22 -14.70 11.24
C GLY A 144 9.03 -15.63 10.95
N VAL A 145 8.80 -15.92 9.68
CA VAL A 145 7.74 -16.83 9.23
C VAL A 145 8.34 -17.89 8.32
N PRO A 146 8.12 -19.19 8.60
CA PRO A 146 8.66 -20.28 7.77
C PRO A 146 8.19 -20.17 6.32
N ARG A 147 9.08 -20.52 5.38
CA ARG A 147 8.81 -20.58 3.94
C ARG A 147 8.38 -19.23 3.35
N ARG A 148 8.98 -18.12 3.81
CA ARG A 148 8.70 -16.76 3.35
C ARG A 148 9.97 -15.91 3.15
N VAL A 149 11.13 -16.54 2.93
CA VAL A 149 12.42 -15.83 2.90
C VAL A 149 12.39 -14.67 1.90
N LEU A 150 12.05 -14.92 0.64
CA LEU A 150 12.03 -13.91 -0.40
C LEU A 150 11.00 -12.80 -0.11
N TYR A 151 9.76 -13.18 0.24
CA TYR A 151 8.72 -12.20 0.55
C TYR A 151 9.07 -11.35 1.77
N SER A 152 9.50 -11.97 2.87
CA SER A 152 9.93 -11.27 4.09
C SER A 152 11.09 -10.32 3.81
N THR A 153 12.07 -10.74 2.99
CA THR A 153 13.19 -9.87 2.57
C THR A 153 12.67 -8.65 1.81
N SER A 154 11.75 -8.84 0.85
CA SER A 154 11.17 -7.70 0.11
C SER A 154 10.43 -6.73 1.03
N LYS A 155 9.68 -7.23 2.01
CA LYS A 155 8.95 -6.38 2.96
C LYS A 155 9.84 -5.78 4.05
N GLY A 156 10.93 -6.45 4.43
CA GLY A 156 11.99 -5.87 5.24
C GLY A 156 12.70 -4.70 4.56
N ALA A 157 12.94 -4.82 3.25
CA ALA A 157 13.45 -3.71 2.43
C ALA A 157 12.47 -2.52 2.41
N VAL A 158 11.16 -2.77 2.28
CA VAL A 158 10.13 -1.70 2.36
C VAL A 158 10.13 -1.01 3.73
N HIS A 159 10.31 -1.77 4.82
CA HIS A 159 10.45 -1.20 6.17
C HIS A 159 11.64 -0.25 6.24
N ALA A 160 12.83 -0.72 5.89
CA ALA A 160 14.06 0.09 5.92
C ALA A 160 13.95 1.32 5.01
N MET A 161 13.45 1.14 3.78
CA MET A 161 13.20 2.22 2.82
C MET A 161 12.25 3.29 3.39
N THR A 162 11.19 2.89 4.09
CA THR A 162 10.24 3.82 4.70
C THR A 162 10.93 4.76 5.70
N LEU A 163 11.79 4.21 6.57
CA LEU A 163 12.53 5.00 7.56
C LEU A 163 13.53 5.94 6.90
N ALA A 164 14.27 5.46 5.90
CA ALA A 164 15.25 6.27 5.17
C ALA A 164 14.56 7.42 4.42
N MET A 165 13.48 7.14 3.68
CA MET A 165 12.72 8.18 2.99
C MET A 165 12.08 9.19 3.96
N ALA A 166 11.63 8.75 5.13
CA ALA A 166 11.13 9.67 6.16
C ALA A 166 12.21 10.61 6.63
N ALA A 167 13.43 10.11 6.88
CA ALA A 167 14.56 10.93 7.30
C ALA A 167 14.98 11.94 6.22
N ASP A 168 15.01 11.51 4.94
CA ASP A 168 15.40 12.35 3.82
C ASP A 168 14.42 13.51 3.59
N HIS A 169 13.11 13.26 3.72
CA HIS A 169 12.07 14.16 3.25
C HIS A 169 11.30 14.91 4.35
N VAL A 170 11.54 14.62 5.65
CA VAL A 170 10.80 15.25 6.74
C VAL A 170 10.94 16.79 6.74
N ARG A 171 12.12 17.30 6.41
CA ARG A 171 12.35 18.76 6.33
C ARG A 171 11.80 19.41 5.06
N GLU A 172 11.44 18.58 4.07
CA GLU A 172 10.71 19.02 2.87
C GLU A 172 9.18 19.05 3.12
N GLY A 173 8.72 18.70 4.33
CA GLY A 173 7.30 18.63 4.68
C GLY A 173 6.59 17.38 4.16
N ILE A 174 7.33 16.37 3.70
CA ILE A 174 6.78 15.11 3.20
C ILE A 174 6.85 14.06 4.30
N ARG A 175 5.71 13.54 4.74
CA ARG A 175 5.62 12.44 5.69
C ARG A 175 5.73 11.11 4.96
N VAL A 176 6.50 10.17 5.50
CA VAL A 176 6.62 8.83 4.94
C VAL A 176 6.38 7.80 6.05
N ASN A 177 5.38 6.95 5.86
CA ASN A 177 4.98 5.93 6.82
C ASN A 177 4.71 4.61 6.11
N ALA A 178 4.53 3.53 6.87
CA ALA A 178 4.07 2.27 6.35
C ALA A 178 2.93 1.70 7.20
N VAL A 179 2.11 0.85 6.57
CA VAL A 179 1.26 -0.10 7.28
C VAL A 179 1.90 -1.49 7.19
N ALA A 180 1.77 -2.29 8.24
CA ALA A 180 2.21 -3.69 8.27
C ALA A 180 1.02 -4.61 8.52
N PRO A 181 0.28 -4.99 7.45
CA PRO A 181 -0.83 -5.93 7.59
C PRO A 181 -0.36 -7.33 7.95
N GLY A 182 -1.21 -8.05 8.70
CA GLY A 182 -1.18 -9.52 8.78
C GLY A 182 -1.80 -10.15 7.53
N ALA A 183 -2.44 -11.32 7.69
CA ALA A 183 -3.28 -11.83 6.60
C ALA A 183 -4.55 -10.97 6.50
N VAL A 184 -4.90 -10.60 5.27
CA VAL A 184 -6.05 -9.75 4.94
C VAL A 184 -6.97 -10.50 3.99
N ASP A 185 -8.27 -10.57 4.27
CA ASP A 185 -9.26 -11.29 3.48
C ASP A 185 -9.50 -10.60 2.12
N THR A 186 -8.52 -10.71 1.26
CA THR A 186 -8.51 -10.15 -0.09
C THR A 186 -8.86 -11.22 -1.13
N PRO A 187 -9.27 -10.83 -2.36
CA PRO A 187 -9.45 -11.78 -3.46
C PRO A 187 -8.22 -12.67 -3.71
N TRP A 188 -7.01 -12.17 -3.38
CA TRP A 188 -5.79 -12.97 -3.48
C TRP A 188 -5.76 -14.10 -2.44
N ILE A 189 -6.06 -13.82 -1.16
CA ILE A 189 -6.14 -14.84 -0.10
C ILE A 189 -7.25 -15.85 -0.42
N GLN A 190 -8.41 -15.39 -0.88
CA GLN A 190 -9.53 -16.25 -1.26
C GLN A 190 -9.14 -17.21 -2.38
N ARG A 191 -8.47 -16.73 -3.45
CA ARG A 191 -7.94 -17.59 -4.51
C ARG A 191 -6.87 -18.57 -4.02
N MET A 192 -6.03 -18.17 -3.07
CA MET A 192 -5.02 -19.04 -2.46
C MET A 192 -5.68 -20.17 -1.66
N LEU A 193 -6.66 -19.86 -0.84
CA LEU A 193 -7.41 -20.85 -0.05
C LEU A 193 -8.19 -21.82 -0.95
N ALA A 194 -8.84 -21.33 -2.00
CA ALA A 194 -9.59 -22.14 -2.95
C ALA A 194 -8.75 -23.19 -3.68
N ARG A 195 -7.41 -23.06 -3.67
CA ARG A 195 -6.48 -24.04 -4.27
C ARG A 195 -6.00 -25.11 -3.28
N THR A 196 -6.42 -25.04 -2.01
CA THR A 196 -6.08 -26.05 -1.01
C THR A 196 -7.07 -27.21 -1.10
N PRO A 197 -6.69 -28.43 -0.67
CA PRO A 197 -7.60 -29.59 -0.65
C PRO A 197 -8.84 -29.36 0.22
N ASP A 198 -8.72 -28.59 1.29
CA ASP A 198 -9.81 -28.21 2.19
C ASP A 198 -9.69 -26.68 2.47
N PRO A 199 -10.44 -25.86 1.72
CA PRO A 199 -10.42 -24.41 1.86
C PRO A 199 -10.95 -23.91 3.21
N GLU A 200 -11.90 -24.61 3.83
CA GLU A 200 -12.50 -24.23 5.11
C GLU A 200 -11.49 -24.46 6.24
N ALA A 201 -10.94 -25.65 6.35
CA ALA A 201 -9.88 -25.95 7.31
C ALA A 201 -8.64 -25.04 7.13
N ALA A 202 -8.28 -24.69 5.89
CA ALA A 202 -7.19 -23.77 5.61
C ALA A 202 -7.51 -22.33 6.07
N ARG A 203 -8.77 -21.90 5.97
CA ARG A 203 -9.23 -20.60 6.49
C ARG A 203 -9.19 -20.57 8.01
N ASP A 204 -9.68 -21.61 8.67
CA ASP A 204 -9.66 -21.72 10.13
C ASP A 204 -8.23 -21.72 10.66
N ALA A 205 -7.35 -22.52 10.07
CA ALA A 205 -5.93 -22.52 10.42
C ALA A 205 -5.24 -21.15 10.16
N LEU A 206 -5.71 -20.37 9.20
CA LEU A 206 -5.23 -19.02 8.96
C LEU A 206 -5.74 -18.05 10.04
N ASN A 207 -7.01 -18.15 10.45
CA ASN A 207 -7.60 -17.34 11.50
C ASN A 207 -6.96 -17.61 12.86
N ASP A 208 -6.72 -18.87 13.22
CA ASP A 208 -6.10 -19.32 14.47
C ASP A 208 -4.69 -18.77 14.69
N ARG A 209 -3.99 -18.41 13.60
CA ARG A 209 -2.67 -17.76 13.72
C ARG A 209 -2.74 -16.32 14.20
N HIS A 210 -3.92 -15.69 14.14
CA HIS A 210 -4.10 -14.30 14.53
C HIS A 210 -4.66 -14.25 15.94
N PRO A 211 -3.99 -13.59 16.91
CA PRO A 211 -4.52 -13.43 18.28
C PRO A 211 -5.93 -12.87 18.33
N LEU A 212 -6.32 -12.05 17.34
CA LEU A 212 -7.69 -11.54 17.21
C LEU A 212 -8.72 -12.62 16.79
N GLY A 213 -8.28 -13.85 16.47
CA GLY A 213 -9.14 -14.95 16.03
C GLY A 213 -9.66 -14.83 14.60
N ARG A 214 -9.15 -13.88 13.81
CA ARG A 214 -9.53 -13.69 12.40
C ARG A 214 -8.46 -12.94 11.62
N THR A 215 -8.51 -13.06 10.31
CA THR A 215 -7.78 -12.17 9.39
C THR A 215 -8.32 -10.74 9.44
N ALA A 216 -7.52 -9.76 9.05
CA ALA A 216 -8.00 -8.38 8.89
C ALA A 216 -8.89 -8.28 7.63
N ARG A 217 -9.81 -7.32 7.64
CA ARG A 217 -10.56 -6.94 6.45
C ARG A 217 -9.76 -5.89 5.65
N PRO A 218 -9.89 -5.85 4.31
CA PRO A 218 -9.25 -4.82 3.49
C PRO A 218 -9.54 -3.40 3.98
N GLU A 219 -10.77 -3.14 4.43
CA GLU A 219 -11.22 -1.84 4.92
C GLU A 219 -10.46 -1.39 6.17
N GLU A 220 -10.10 -2.31 7.07
CA GLU A 220 -9.34 -1.99 8.29
C GLU A 220 -7.92 -1.51 7.93
N VAL A 221 -7.31 -2.11 6.91
CA VAL A 221 -6.02 -1.66 6.39
C VAL A 221 -6.16 -0.36 5.59
N GLY A 222 -7.21 -0.23 4.79
CA GLY A 222 -7.55 0.98 4.03
C GLY A 222 -7.71 2.20 4.93
N GLU A 223 -8.42 2.06 6.05
CA GLU A 223 -8.59 3.11 7.06
C GLU A 223 -7.26 3.54 7.70
N ALA A 224 -6.39 2.58 8.02
CA ALA A 224 -5.05 2.86 8.56
C ALA A 224 -4.18 3.62 7.53
N ILE A 225 -4.23 3.22 6.25
CA ILE A 225 -3.56 3.92 5.15
C ILE A 225 -4.10 5.35 5.05
N ALA A 226 -5.41 5.54 5.02
CA ALA A 226 -6.04 6.85 4.89
C ALA A 226 -5.74 7.76 6.10
N TYR A 227 -5.66 7.20 7.32
CA TYR A 227 -5.19 7.94 8.50
C TYR A 227 -3.76 8.45 8.30
N LEU A 228 -2.82 7.58 7.91
CA LEU A 228 -1.41 7.95 7.72
C LEU A 228 -1.21 8.88 6.52
N ALA A 229 -2.05 8.81 5.51
CA ALA A 229 -1.97 9.59 4.29
C ALA A 229 -2.49 11.03 4.44
N THR A 230 -3.45 11.26 5.34
CA THR A 230 -4.14 12.55 5.46
C THR A 230 -3.57 13.44 6.58
N PRO A 231 -3.93 14.74 6.66
CA PRO A 231 -3.52 15.64 7.73
C PRO A 231 -3.93 15.19 9.14
N ALA A 232 -4.83 14.21 9.29
CA ALA A 232 -5.17 13.62 10.58
C ALA A 232 -3.96 13.04 11.33
N SER A 233 -2.89 12.70 10.60
CA SER A 233 -1.62 12.19 11.16
C SER A 233 -0.45 13.15 10.93
N SER A 234 -0.68 14.46 10.97
CA SER A 234 0.32 15.50 10.61
C SER A 234 1.63 15.43 11.41
N ALA A 235 1.61 14.88 12.61
CA ALA A 235 2.79 14.70 13.46
C ALA A 235 3.42 13.29 13.35
N THR A 236 2.94 12.45 12.41
CA THR A 236 3.38 11.07 12.26
C THR A 236 4.21 10.89 10.99
N THR A 237 5.49 10.56 11.14
CA THR A 237 6.39 10.18 10.04
C THR A 237 7.41 9.16 10.53
N GLY A 238 7.89 8.28 9.67
CA GLY A 238 8.84 7.22 10.02
C GLY A 238 8.23 6.10 10.85
N THR A 239 6.91 5.93 10.86
CA THR A 239 6.24 4.83 11.60
C THR A 239 5.88 3.68 10.69
N VAL A 240 5.84 2.49 11.29
CA VAL A 240 5.23 1.30 10.69
C VAL A 240 4.05 0.88 11.58
N LEU A 241 2.84 1.16 11.11
CA LEU A 241 1.62 0.87 11.84
C LEU A 241 1.17 -0.57 11.55
N SER A 242 1.19 -1.41 12.55
CA SER A 242 0.71 -2.80 12.44
C SER A 242 -0.82 -2.85 12.38
N VAL A 243 -1.34 -3.57 11.37
CA VAL A 243 -2.76 -3.86 11.19
C VAL A 243 -2.88 -5.38 10.98
N ASP A 244 -2.52 -6.14 11.99
CA ASP A 244 -2.19 -7.56 11.87
C ASP A 244 -2.89 -8.46 12.93
N GLY A 245 -3.83 -7.90 13.67
CA GLY A 245 -4.53 -8.64 14.72
C GLY A 245 -3.62 -9.13 15.86
N GLY A 246 -2.44 -8.53 16.02
CA GLY A 246 -1.47 -8.86 17.06
C GLY A 246 -0.49 -10.00 16.71
N ILE A 247 -0.51 -10.51 15.47
CA ILE A 247 0.25 -11.73 15.11
C ILE A 247 1.77 -11.58 15.30
N HIS A 248 2.34 -10.38 15.13
CA HIS A 248 3.79 -10.22 15.27
C HIS A 248 4.24 -9.93 16.70
N THR A 249 3.35 -9.48 17.60
CA THR A 249 3.72 -9.04 18.96
C THR A 249 3.15 -9.89 20.08
N LEU A 250 1.92 -10.40 19.91
CA LEU A 250 1.24 -11.13 20.98
C LEU A 250 1.56 -12.63 20.95
N ARG A 251 1.65 -13.24 22.12
CA ARG A 251 1.75 -14.69 22.35
C ARG A 251 0.61 -15.06 23.29
N LEU A 252 -0.30 -15.91 22.82
CA LEU A 252 -1.44 -16.43 23.60
C LEU A 252 -1.24 -17.89 23.91
#